data_377b50c4a4ae651fddb0fd8286cf0ea3
#
_entry.id   377b50c4a4ae651fddb0fd8286cf0ea3
#
_cell.length_a   1.000
_cell.length_b   1.000
_cell.length_c   1.000
_cell.angle_alpha   90.00
_cell.angle_beta   90.00
_cell.angle_gamma   90.00
#
_symmetry.space_group_name_H-M   'P 1'
#
loop_
_entity.id
_entity.type
_entity.pdbx_description
1 polymer ?
#
loop_
_entity_poly.entity_id
_entity_poly.type
_entity_poly.pdbx_seq_one_letter_code
_entity_poly.pdbx_strand_id
1 'polypeptide(L)' 'MASAKAKTIVYRYNEDAKSDEEEDDPNGEFIVPEHDALIARHGKLWRTVHVEWVIRSSGKIPVVRVFLTDLEQIV' A
#
# COMPACT_ATOMS: atom_id res chain seq x y z
N MET A 1 -0.02 -3.76 19.82
CA MET A 1 0.24 -4.76 18.77
C MET A 1 1.29 -4.24 17.79
N ALA A 2 2.22 -5.08 17.43
CA ALA A 2 3.23 -4.67 16.47
C ALA A 2 2.61 -4.51 15.08
N SER A 3 2.95 -3.43 14.38
CA SER A 3 2.52 -3.24 13.01
C SER A 3 3.21 -4.26 12.11
N ALA A 4 2.51 -4.77 11.11
CA ALA A 4 3.11 -5.61 10.09
C ALA A 4 4.09 -4.80 9.26
N LYS A 5 5.19 -5.43 8.86
CA LYS A 5 6.20 -4.79 8.02
C LYS A 5 6.34 -5.55 6.71
N ALA A 6 6.71 -4.83 5.67
CA ALA A 6 6.93 -5.41 4.35
C ALA A 6 8.21 -4.85 3.74
N LYS A 7 8.83 -5.62 2.86
CA LYS A 7 10.00 -5.17 2.10
C LYS A 7 9.59 -4.48 0.82
N THR A 8 8.50 -4.91 0.23
CA THR A 8 7.97 -4.32 -1.01
C THR A 8 6.52 -3.95 -0.79
N ILE A 9 6.17 -2.74 -1.16
CA ILE A 9 4.81 -2.24 -1.05
C ILE A 9 4.37 -1.70 -2.42
N VAL A 10 3.14 -2.00 -2.81
CA VAL A 10 2.56 -1.50 -4.06
C VAL A 10 1.35 -0.66 -3.71
N TYR A 11 1.37 0.60 -4.12
CA TYR A 11 0.22 1.50 -3.93
C TYR A 11 -0.63 1.52 -5.19
N ARG A 12 -1.91 1.23 -5.04
CA ARG A 12 -2.88 1.31 -6.13
C ARG A 12 -3.90 2.39 -5.82
N TYR A 13 -4.05 3.34 -6.73
CA TYR A 13 -4.90 4.51 -6.55
C TYR A 13 -6.24 4.34 -7.25
N ASN A 14 -7.35 4.53 -6.50
CA ASN A 14 -8.71 4.48 -7.03
C ASN A 14 -9.03 3.19 -7.81
N GLU A 15 -8.48 2.07 -7.34
CA GLU A 15 -8.67 0.75 -7.96
C GLU A 15 -8.15 0.63 -9.39
N ASP A 16 -7.31 1.57 -9.81
CA ASP A 16 -6.74 1.56 -11.15
C ASP A 16 -5.41 0.81 -11.17
N ALA A 17 -5.41 -0.39 -11.75
CA ALA A 17 -4.21 -1.21 -11.82
C ALA A 17 -3.06 -0.52 -12.57
N LYS A 18 -3.38 0.40 -13.47
CA LYS A 18 -2.35 1.14 -14.21
C LYS A 18 -1.63 2.16 -13.35
N SER A 19 -2.20 2.49 -12.19
CA SER A 19 -1.60 3.46 -11.28
C SER A 19 -0.63 2.83 -10.30
N ASP A 20 -0.41 1.52 -10.36
CA ASP A 20 0.42 0.82 -9.39
C ASP A 20 1.81 1.42 -9.28
N GLU A 21 2.21 1.74 -8.05
CA GLU A 21 3.54 2.23 -7.74
C GLU A 21 4.20 1.28 -6.76
N GLU A 22 5.29 0.67 -7.17
CA GLU A 22 6.02 -0.28 -6.34
C GLU A 22 7.21 0.40 -5.69
N GLU A 23 7.38 0.20 -4.40
CA GLU A 23 8.52 0.71 -3.65
C GLU A 23 9.15 -0.42 -2.86
N ASP A 24 10.47 -0.47 -2.85
CA ASP A 24 11.23 -1.48 -2.12
C ASP A 24 12.05 -0.84 -1.02
N ASP A 25 12.10 -1.51 0.12
CA ASP A 25 13.02 -1.17 1.20
C ASP A 25 13.88 -2.40 1.48
N PRO A 26 15.20 -2.36 1.20
CA PRO A 26 16.07 -3.50 1.43
C PRO A 26 16.08 -3.99 2.88
N ASN A 27 15.74 -3.11 3.80
CA ASN A 27 15.73 -3.45 5.23
C ASN A 27 14.40 -4.02 5.70
N GLY A 28 13.38 -4.03 4.82
CA GLY A 28 12.07 -4.56 5.19
C GLY A 28 11.35 -3.72 6.23
N GLU A 29 11.55 -2.40 6.19
CA GLU A 29 11.07 -1.49 7.24
C GLU A 29 9.76 -0.78 6.91
N PHE A 30 9.14 -1.04 5.76
CA PHE A 30 7.86 -0.45 5.46
C PHE A 30 6.80 -0.89 6.46
N ILE A 31 6.15 0.07 7.09
CA ILE A 31 5.02 -0.21 7.97
C ILE A 31 3.78 -0.30 7.10
N VAL A 32 3.10 -1.45 7.15
CA VAL A 32 1.90 -1.67 6.36
C VAL A 32 0.74 -0.88 6.97
N PRO A 33 0.09 0.00 6.20
CA PRO A 33 -1.02 0.79 6.75
C PRO A 33 -2.22 -0.09 7.06
N GLU A 34 -2.99 0.35 8.04
CA GLU A 34 -4.22 -0.32 8.42
C GLU A 34 -5.39 0.22 7.59
N HIS A 35 -6.51 -0.50 7.59
CA HIS A 35 -7.74 -0.04 6.98
C HIS A 35 -8.12 1.32 7.56
N ASP A 36 -8.53 2.24 6.71
CA ASP A 36 -8.89 3.63 7.02
C ASP A 36 -7.72 4.53 7.41
N ALA A 37 -6.49 4.05 7.40
CA ALA A 37 -5.33 4.90 7.65
C ALA A 37 -5.20 5.94 6.54
N LEU A 38 -4.82 7.16 6.91
CA LEU A 38 -4.60 8.25 5.96
C LEU A 38 -3.13 8.29 5.57
N ILE A 39 -2.89 8.39 4.28
CA ILE A 39 -1.54 8.41 3.72
C ILE A 39 -1.40 9.62 2.82
N ALA A 40 -0.32 10.40 3.03
CA ALA A 40 -0.03 11.55 2.18
C ALA A 40 0.86 11.09 1.01
N ARG A 41 0.37 11.25 -0.20
CA ARG A 41 1.13 10.95 -1.41
C ARG A 41 0.69 11.90 -2.53
N HIS A 42 1.65 12.29 -3.38
CA HIS A 42 1.37 13.16 -4.53
C HIS A 42 0.65 14.47 -4.13
N GLY A 43 1.00 15.00 -2.97
CA GLY A 43 0.41 16.26 -2.49
C GLY A 43 -1.04 16.15 -2.03
N LYS A 44 -1.53 14.94 -1.82
CA LYS A 44 -2.91 14.69 -1.41
C LYS A 44 -2.94 13.71 -0.24
N LEU A 45 -4.08 13.68 0.45
CA LEU A 45 -4.36 12.64 1.42
C LEU A 45 -5.19 11.55 0.76
N TRP A 46 -4.82 10.31 1.05
CA TRP A 46 -5.48 9.12 0.53
C TRP A 46 -5.93 8.26 1.71
N ARG A 47 -7.08 7.64 1.58
CA ARG A 47 -7.56 6.70 2.59
C ARG A 47 -7.28 5.27 2.15
N THR A 48 -6.75 4.46 3.06
CA THR A 48 -6.52 3.04 2.82
C THR A 48 -7.85 2.31 2.91
N VAL A 49 -8.30 1.73 1.79
CA VAL A 49 -9.58 1.02 1.76
C VAL A 49 -9.41 -0.50 1.81
N HIS A 50 -8.23 -0.99 1.45
CA HIS A 50 -7.97 -2.43 1.49
C HIS A 50 -6.46 -2.67 1.48
N VAL A 51 -6.04 -3.73 2.16
CA VAL A 51 -4.64 -4.17 2.16
C VAL A 51 -4.63 -5.65 1.79
N GLU A 52 -3.83 -6.00 0.79
CA GLU A 52 -3.76 -7.36 0.29
C GLU A 52 -2.31 -7.85 0.33
N TRP A 53 -2.09 -9.00 0.94
CA TRP A 53 -0.78 -9.63 0.93
C TRP A 53 -0.67 -10.56 -0.27
N VAL A 54 0.35 -10.32 -1.10
CA VAL A 54 0.59 -11.11 -2.31
C VAL A 54 1.93 -11.80 -2.16
N ILE A 55 1.95 -13.11 -2.33
CA ILE A 55 3.20 -13.87 -2.30
C ILE A 55 3.60 -14.16 -3.73
N ARG A 56 4.74 -13.60 -4.15
CA ARG A 56 5.27 -13.86 -5.50
C ARG A 56 5.79 -15.29 -5.56
N SER A 57 5.50 -15.96 -6.67
CA SER A 57 5.85 -17.38 -6.84
C SER A 57 7.36 -17.64 -6.77
N SER A 58 8.18 -16.67 -7.16
CA SER A 58 9.62 -16.79 -7.12
C SER A 58 10.22 -16.26 -5.83
N GLY A 59 9.41 -15.64 -4.97
CA GLY A 59 9.89 -14.90 -3.83
C GLY A 59 9.53 -15.53 -2.50
N LYS A 60 10.45 -15.45 -1.57
CA LYS A 60 10.19 -15.78 -0.19
C LYS A 60 9.70 -14.58 0.59
N ILE A 61 9.64 -13.43 -0.05
CA ILE A 61 9.31 -12.17 0.59
C ILE A 61 7.94 -11.72 0.13
N PRO A 62 6.99 -11.56 1.04
CA PRO A 62 5.65 -11.12 0.66
C PRO A 62 5.68 -9.68 0.17
N VAL A 63 4.84 -9.41 -0.81
CA VAL A 63 4.58 -8.07 -1.31
C VAL A 63 3.21 -7.66 -0.78
N VAL A 64 3.11 -6.46 -0.27
CA VAL A 64 1.81 -5.95 0.17
C VAL A 64 1.28 -4.95 -0.86
N ARG A 65 0.02 -5.11 -1.22
CA ARG A 65 -0.66 -4.16 -2.10
C ARG A 65 -1.63 -3.35 -1.26
N VAL A 66 -1.48 -2.02 -1.32
CA VAL A 66 -2.29 -1.09 -0.55
C VAL A 66 -3.20 -0.34 -1.52
N PHE A 67 -4.51 -0.49 -1.34
CA PHE A 67 -5.50 0.17 -2.17
C PHE A 67 -5.90 1.49 -1.53
N LEU A 68 -5.70 2.57 -2.25
CA LEU A 68 -5.93 3.93 -1.76
C LEU A 68 -7.07 4.60 -2.54
N THR A 69 -7.86 5.38 -1.82
CA THR A 69 -8.93 6.18 -2.41
C THR A 69 -8.67 7.66 -2.13
N ASP A 70 -8.87 8.50 -3.14
CA ASP A 70 -8.71 9.94 -3.02
C ASP A 70 -9.85 10.51 -2.16
N LEU A 71 -9.47 11.18 -1.08
CA LEU A 71 -10.46 11.78 -0.18
C LEU A 71 -11.29 12.88 -0.84
N GLU A 72 -10.72 13.55 -1.83
CA GLU A 72 -11.43 14.61 -2.53
C GLU A 72 -12.60 14.11 -3.38
N GLN A 73 -12.61 12.81 -3.67
CA GLN A 73 -13.68 12.20 -4.45
C GLN A 73 -14.84 11.70 -3.59
N ILE A 74 -14.72 11.81 -2.29
CA ILE A 74 -15.77 11.39 -1.38
C ILE A 74 -16.70 12.58 -1.18
N VAL A 75 -17.79 12.54 -1.85
CA VAL A 75 -18.78 13.63 -1.79
C VAL A 75 -20.00 13.14 -1.05
#